data_fff7ddd3777124b8d2b7d046abf6e171
#
_entry.id   fff7ddd3777124b8d2b7d046abf6e171
#
_cell.length_a   1.000
_cell.length_b   1.000
_cell.length_c   1.000
_cell.angle_alpha   90.00
_cell.angle_beta   90.00
_cell.angle_gamma   90.00
#
_symmetry.space_group_name_H-M   'P 1'
#
loop_
_entity.id
_entity.type
_entity.pdbx_description
1 polymer ?
#
loop_
_entity_poly.entity_id
_entity_poly.type
_entity_poly.pdbx_seq_one_letter_code
_entity_poly.pdbx_strand_id
1 'polypeptide(L)'
;MVLMHGKSNITRVSFSSNLFFAEIMKVCSSGLGALSAKEAKECFSKLETHRVQFKYRGKEDDQSISLAFSKKKAGERKEWLKGWMEESKRRKELGMSEDYICKRKAVTYQDFVNKELVLFSNMDNERSIPCLMDGFKPGQRKVFFTCLNLFDEVKVLELAGMVTTKTRYLHGQPSLIGSIVGLAHNYVGSNNINLLMPIGQFGTRLTGGKDHASARFTLVKFLL
;
A
#
# COMPACT_ATOMS: atom_id res chain seq x y z
N MET A 1 21.67 -9.20 14.20
CA MET A 1 21.30 -8.18 13.19
C MET A 1 19.98 -7.58 13.62
N VAL A 2 19.98 -6.37 14.11
CA VAL A 2 18.75 -5.64 14.46
C VAL A 2 18.29 -5.00 13.17
N LEU A 3 17.30 -5.57 12.51
CA LEU A 3 16.59 -4.87 11.45
C LEU A 3 15.71 -3.81 12.12
N MET A 4 16.24 -2.61 12.23
CA MET A 4 15.42 -1.43 12.38
C MET A 4 14.63 -1.32 11.07
N HIS A 5 13.45 -1.90 11.05
CA HIS A 5 12.59 -1.89 9.88
C HIS A 5 12.26 -0.45 9.51
N GLY A 6 12.44 -0.16 8.22
CA GLY A 6 11.99 1.09 7.65
C GLY A 6 10.53 1.35 8.02
N LYS A 7 10.19 2.61 8.12
CA LYS A 7 8.95 3.20 8.63
C LYS A 7 7.63 2.51 8.23
N SER A 8 7.61 1.76 7.12
CA SER A 8 6.42 1.05 6.61
C SER A 8 6.06 -0.24 7.34
N ASN A 9 7.05 -0.92 7.93
CA ASN A 9 6.83 -2.23 8.55
C ASN A 9 6.47 -2.13 10.04
N ILE A 10 6.91 -1.07 10.73
CA ILE A 10 6.49 -0.80 12.12
C ILE A 10 4.96 -0.59 12.18
N THR A 11 4.41 0.10 11.20
CA THR A 11 2.97 0.37 11.12
C THR A 11 2.13 -0.89 10.92
N ARG A 12 2.66 -1.92 10.30
CA ARG A 12 1.93 -3.14 9.97
C ARG A 12 1.94 -4.19 11.06
N VAL A 13 3.07 -4.35 11.73
CA VAL A 13 3.19 -5.20 12.90
C VAL A 13 2.28 -4.71 14.03
N SER A 14 2.00 -3.39 14.07
CA SER A 14 1.16 -2.78 15.09
C SER A 14 -0.35 -2.90 14.88
N PHE A 15 -0.83 -3.27 13.69
CA PHE A 15 -2.26 -3.33 13.42
C PHE A 15 -3.00 -4.46 14.14
N SER A 16 -2.30 -5.44 14.66
CA SER A 16 -2.97 -6.70 15.01
C SER A 16 -3.10 -7.05 16.49
N SER A 17 -2.57 -6.34 17.48
CA SER A 17 -2.68 -6.94 18.78
C SER A 17 -2.46 -6.18 20.10
N ASN A 18 -2.30 -4.87 20.16
CA ASN A 18 -2.18 -4.24 21.48
C ASN A 18 -2.79 -2.82 21.56
N LEU A 19 -3.55 -2.56 22.63
CA LEU A 19 -4.05 -1.23 23.00
C LEU A 19 -2.93 -0.17 23.08
N PHE A 20 -1.73 -0.55 23.50
CA PHE A 20 -0.55 0.33 23.52
C PHE A 20 -0.10 0.77 22.11
N PHE A 21 -0.17 -0.13 21.14
CA PHE A 21 0.07 0.20 19.73
C PHE A 21 -1.08 1.02 19.14
N ALA A 22 -2.31 0.84 19.61
CA ALA A 22 -3.45 1.67 19.21
C ALA A 22 -3.31 3.13 19.66
N GLU A 23 -2.65 3.40 20.78
CA GLU A 23 -2.33 4.78 21.21
C GLU A 23 -1.20 5.42 20.37
N ILE A 24 -0.14 4.67 20.07
CA ILE A 24 0.89 5.12 19.12
C ILE A 24 0.29 5.28 17.71
N MET A 25 -0.65 4.42 17.32
CA MET A 25 -1.36 4.52 16.04
C MET A 25 -2.34 5.68 15.97
N LYS A 26 -2.89 6.18 17.06
CA LYS A 26 -3.66 7.43 17.07
C LYS A 26 -2.80 8.63 16.65
N VAL A 27 -1.51 8.59 16.93
CA VAL A 27 -0.54 9.63 16.52
C VAL A 27 0.00 9.37 15.10
N CYS A 28 0.05 8.10 14.67
CA CYS A 28 0.56 7.68 13.35
C CYS A 28 -0.56 7.34 12.36
N SER A 29 -1.65 8.09 12.32
CA SER A 29 -2.81 7.83 11.45
C SER A 29 -2.54 7.94 9.94
N SER A 30 -1.33 8.24 9.53
CA SER A 30 -0.93 8.38 8.12
C SER A 30 0.17 7.41 7.70
N GLY A 31 0.04 6.12 7.95
CA GLY A 31 0.87 5.04 7.37
C GLY A 31 2.40 5.21 7.23
N LEU A 32 2.91 6.41 7.24
CA LEU A 32 4.30 6.85 7.16
C LEU A 32 4.63 7.88 8.25
N GLY A 33 3.97 7.80 9.40
CA GLY A 33 4.20 8.70 10.52
C GLY A 33 5.67 8.70 10.95
N ALA A 34 6.29 9.86 10.97
CA ALA A 34 7.58 10.04 11.61
C ALA A 34 7.38 10.08 13.12
N LEU A 35 8.14 9.28 13.85
CA LEU A 35 8.21 9.39 15.30
C LEU A 35 8.81 10.75 15.67
N SER A 36 8.21 11.44 16.61
CA SER A 36 8.85 12.60 17.24
C SER A 36 10.10 12.16 18.01
N ALA A 37 11.02 13.09 18.27
CA ALA A 37 12.23 12.79 19.04
C ALA A 37 11.90 12.22 20.44
N LYS A 38 10.80 12.64 21.05
CA LYS A 38 10.32 12.14 22.35
C LYS A 38 9.85 10.68 22.24
N GLU A 39 9.02 10.37 21.27
CA GLU A 39 8.53 9.01 21.01
C GLU A 39 9.66 8.06 20.62
N ALA A 40 10.62 8.54 19.82
CA ALA A 40 11.81 7.76 19.50
C ALA A 40 12.62 7.42 20.77
N LYS A 41 12.86 8.39 21.65
CA LYS A 41 13.54 8.13 22.96
C LYS A 41 12.78 7.12 23.80
N GLU A 42 11.46 7.20 23.84
CA GLU A 42 10.61 6.27 24.57
C GLU A 42 10.68 4.85 24.00
N CYS A 43 10.61 4.71 22.67
CA CYS A 43 10.79 3.41 22.01
C CYS A 43 12.17 2.81 22.25
N PHE A 44 13.23 3.63 22.22
CA PHE A 44 14.58 3.17 22.50
C PHE A 44 14.81 2.84 23.98
N SER A 45 14.18 3.54 24.91
CA SER A 45 14.28 3.22 26.34
C SER A 45 13.63 1.88 26.70
N LYS A 46 12.62 1.46 25.92
CA LYS A 46 11.92 0.16 26.06
C LYS A 46 12.28 -0.80 24.90
N LEU A 47 13.53 -0.79 24.47
CA LEU A 47 13.97 -1.54 23.28
C LEU A 47 13.65 -3.03 23.37
N GLU A 48 13.72 -3.64 24.54
CA GLU A 48 13.41 -5.05 24.73
C GLU A 48 11.95 -5.42 24.42
N THR A 49 11.04 -4.46 24.59
CA THR A 49 9.62 -4.62 24.24
C THR A 49 9.38 -4.45 22.74
N HIS A 50 10.14 -3.57 22.09
CA HIS A 50 9.97 -3.21 20.68
C HIS A 50 10.88 -3.98 19.72
N ARG A 51 11.89 -4.68 20.24
CA ARG A 51 12.83 -5.47 19.46
C ARG A 51 12.32 -6.88 19.22
N VAL A 52 12.23 -7.27 17.94
CA VAL A 52 12.01 -8.66 17.54
C VAL A 52 13.35 -9.24 17.10
N GLN A 53 13.79 -10.32 17.73
CA GLN A 53 15.03 -11.01 17.39
C GLN A 53 14.77 -12.04 16.30
N PHE A 54 15.59 -12.02 15.25
CA PHE A 54 15.61 -13.10 14.28
C PHE A 54 16.52 -14.22 14.71
N LYS A 55 16.00 -15.47 14.69
CA LYS A 55 16.76 -16.68 14.94
C LYS A 55 16.96 -17.43 13.66
N TYR A 56 18.21 -17.75 13.35
CA TYR A 56 18.55 -18.58 12.21
C TYR A 56 18.54 -20.05 12.60
N ARG A 57 17.82 -20.89 11.86
CA ARG A 57 17.67 -22.33 12.11
C ARG A 57 18.36 -23.22 11.08
N GLY A 58 18.94 -22.66 10.02
CA GLY A 58 19.66 -23.39 8.99
C GLY A 58 18.98 -23.39 7.62
N LYS A 59 19.04 -24.51 6.90
CA LYS A 59 18.64 -24.60 5.48
C LYS A 59 17.19 -24.18 5.19
N GLU A 60 16.27 -24.39 6.10
CA GLU A 60 14.86 -24.00 5.92
C GLU A 60 14.69 -22.47 5.84
N ASP A 61 15.45 -21.74 6.66
CA ASP A 61 15.47 -20.29 6.63
C ASP A 61 16.12 -19.77 5.34
N ASP A 62 17.22 -20.41 4.88
CA ASP A 62 17.85 -20.08 3.60
C ASP A 62 16.92 -20.28 2.43
N GLN A 63 16.16 -21.36 2.42
CA GLN A 63 15.15 -21.66 1.40
C GLN A 63 14.05 -20.61 1.39
N SER A 64 13.56 -20.19 2.57
CA SER A 64 12.51 -19.18 2.71
C SER A 64 12.98 -17.82 2.24
N ILE A 65 14.21 -17.41 2.58
CA ILE A 65 14.83 -16.17 2.09
C ILE A 65 15.03 -16.24 0.57
N SER A 66 15.54 -17.36 0.07
CA SER A 66 15.74 -17.59 -1.36
C SER A 66 14.41 -17.55 -2.13
N LEU A 67 13.35 -18.15 -1.59
CA LEU A 67 11.99 -18.08 -2.16
C LEU A 67 11.51 -16.63 -2.27
N ALA A 68 11.64 -15.87 -1.19
CA ALA A 68 11.13 -14.51 -1.13
C ALA A 68 11.88 -13.53 -2.05
N PHE A 69 13.21 -13.64 -2.14
CA PHE A 69 14.06 -12.60 -2.73
C PHE A 69 14.81 -13.01 -3.99
N SER A 70 14.93 -14.32 -4.31
CA SER A 70 15.66 -14.75 -5.50
C SER A 70 14.91 -14.41 -6.78
N LYS A 71 15.57 -13.74 -7.72
CA LYS A 71 15.02 -13.43 -9.06
C LYS A 71 14.61 -14.69 -9.82
N LYS A 72 15.32 -15.80 -9.62
CA LYS A 72 15.08 -17.08 -10.33
C LYS A 72 13.83 -17.82 -9.86
N LYS A 73 13.31 -17.50 -8.65
CA LYS A 73 12.19 -18.20 -8.03
C LYS A 73 10.83 -17.51 -8.19
N ALA A 74 10.63 -16.77 -9.27
CA ALA A 74 9.38 -16.06 -9.51
C ALA A 74 8.16 -17.01 -9.64
N GLY A 75 8.33 -18.19 -10.26
CA GLY A 75 7.29 -19.21 -10.35
C GLY A 75 6.90 -19.78 -8.99
N GLU A 76 7.89 -20.18 -8.19
CA GLU A 76 7.66 -20.70 -6.84
C GLU A 76 6.97 -19.66 -5.94
N ARG A 77 7.29 -18.34 -6.09
CA ARG A 77 6.57 -17.29 -5.37
C ARG A 77 5.11 -17.16 -5.73
N LYS A 78 4.74 -17.38 -6.99
CA LYS A 78 3.32 -17.37 -7.41
C LYS A 78 2.54 -18.47 -6.70
N GLU A 79 3.08 -19.68 -6.68
CA GLU A 79 2.45 -20.82 -6.00
C GLU A 79 2.39 -20.58 -4.47
N TRP A 80 3.44 -20.04 -3.88
CA TRP A 80 3.46 -19.68 -2.46
C TRP A 80 2.37 -18.66 -2.11
N LEU A 81 2.20 -17.59 -2.90
CA LEU A 81 1.16 -16.59 -2.69
C LEU A 81 -0.25 -17.15 -2.89
N LYS A 82 -0.43 -17.98 -3.94
CA LYS A 82 -1.70 -18.64 -4.21
C LYS A 82 -2.11 -19.58 -3.08
N GLY A 83 -1.20 -20.45 -2.62
CA GLY A 83 -1.45 -21.34 -1.50
C GLY A 83 -1.80 -20.58 -0.21
N TRP A 84 -1.14 -19.45 0.05
CA TRP A 84 -1.50 -18.60 1.19
C TRP A 84 -2.90 -17.99 1.04
N MET A 85 -3.29 -17.54 -0.15
CA MET A 85 -4.62 -16.96 -0.39
C MET A 85 -5.73 -18.00 -0.16
N GLU A 86 -5.54 -19.23 -0.64
CA GLU A 86 -6.47 -20.33 -0.45
C GLU A 86 -6.61 -20.71 1.02
N GLU A 87 -5.50 -20.81 1.73
CA GLU A 87 -5.48 -21.11 3.17
C GLU A 87 -6.10 -19.96 4.00
N SER A 88 -5.83 -18.70 3.65
CA SER A 88 -6.44 -17.53 4.31
C SER A 88 -7.96 -17.52 4.13
N LYS A 89 -8.45 -17.87 2.95
CA LYS A 89 -9.88 -18.00 2.67
C LYS A 89 -10.49 -19.10 3.53
N ARG A 90 -9.89 -20.29 3.56
CA ARG A 90 -10.32 -21.43 4.38
C ARG A 90 -10.40 -21.08 5.86
N ARG A 91 -9.38 -20.40 6.39
CA ARG A 91 -9.37 -19.95 7.80
C ARG A 91 -10.49 -18.98 8.14
N LYS A 92 -10.77 -18.04 7.23
CA LYS A 92 -11.90 -17.10 7.40
C LYS A 92 -13.24 -17.82 7.42
N GLU A 93 -13.45 -18.79 6.54
CA GLU A 93 -14.65 -19.61 6.49
C GLU A 93 -14.86 -20.44 7.76
N LEU A 94 -13.76 -20.90 8.37
CA LEU A 94 -13.75 -21.65 9.64
C LEU A 94 -13.80 -20.76 10.88
N GLY A 95 -13.82 -19.43 10.74
CA GLY A 95 -13.82 -18.48 11.87
C GLY A 95 -12.53 -18.51 12.70
N MET A 96 -11.41 -19.02 12.15
CA MET A 96 -10.14 -19.10 12.86
C MET A 96 -9.45 -17.73 12.89
N SER A 97 -8.90 -17.35 14.04
CA SER A 97 -8.13 -16.13 14.18
C SER A 97 -6.80 -16.22 13.42
N GLU A 98 -6.37 -15.08 12.86
CA GLU A 98 -5.04 -14.98 12.25
C GLU A 98 -3.93 -15.05 13.31
N ASP A 99 -2.91 -15.90 13.08
CA ASP A 99 -1.75 -16.05 13.96
C ASP A 99 -0.68 -15.02 13.62
N TYR A 100 -0.73 -13.88 14.29
CA TYR A 100 0.24 -12.80 14.09
C TYR A 100 1.51 -13.00 14.92
N ILE A 101 2.66 -12.72 14.29
CA ILE A 101 3.99 -12.85 14.93
C ILE A 101 4.28 -11.77 15.97
N CYS A 102 3.54 -10.66 15.95
CA CYS A 102 3.79 -9.46 16.78
C CYS A 102 3.89 -9.74 18.29
N LYS A 103 3.35 -10.86 18.77
CA LYS A 103 3.40 -11.26 20.19
C LYS A 103 4.67 -12.02 20.56
N ARG A 104 5.53 -12.36 19.61
CA ARG A 104 6.71 -13.20 19.81
C ARG A 104 7.96 -12.33 19.95
N LYS A 105 8.74 -12.54 21.03
CA LYS A 105 10.05 -11.88 21.23
C LYS A 105 11.11 -12.33 20.23
N ALA A 106 10.95 -13.50 19.63
CA ALA A 106 11.88 -14.05 18.66
C ALA A 106 11.14 -14.78 17.55
N VAL A 107 11.58 -14.58 16.31
CA VAL A 107 10.96 -15.07 15.08
C VAL A 107 12.02 -15.71 14.20
N THR A 108 11.71 -16.82 13.53
CA THR A 108 12.58 -17.39 12.50
C THR A 108 12.40 -16.66 11.19
N TYR A 109 13.35 -16.76 10.27
CA TYR A 109 13.19 -16.19 8.92
C TYR A 109 12.04 -16.88 8.16
N GLN A 110 11.87 -18.17 8.36
CA GLN A 110 10.76 -18.93 7.78
C GLN A 110 9.40 -18.42 8.29
N ASP A 111 9.23 -18.23 9.60
CA ASP A 111 8.00 -17.68 10.16
C ASP A 111 7.73 -16.27 9.64
N PHE A 112 8.76 -15.42 9.59
CA PHE A 112 8.62 -14.06 9.06
C PHE A 112 8.15 -14.04 7.61
N VAL A 113 8.78 -14.85 6.74
CA VAL A 113 8.41 -14.94 5.32
C VAL A 113 6.97 -15.41 5.17
N ASN A 114 6.58 -16.49 5.87
CA ASN A 114 5.29 -17.13 5.65
C ASN A 114 4.11 -16.46 6.39
N LYS A 115 4.36 -15.65 7.42
CA LYS A 115 3.28 -15.04 8.22
C LYS A 115 3.19 -13.52 8.08
N GLU A 116 4.31 -12.82 7.86
CA GLU A 116 4.34 -11.36 7.77
C GLU A 116 4.64 -10.86 6.36
N LEU A 117 5.72 -11.36 5.73
CA LEU A 117 6.10 -10.90 4.40
C LEU A 117 5.06 -11.27 3.34
N VAL A 118 4.39 -12.40 3.50
CA VAL A 118 3.30 -12.83 2.62
C VAL A 118 2.13 -11.84 2.62
N LEU A 119 1.78 -11.26 3.78
CA LEU A 119 0.72 -10.26 3.90
C LEU A 119 1.06 -9.00 3.09
N PHE A 120 2.31 -8.54 3.25
CA PHE A 120 2.80 -7.41 2.47
C PHE A 120 2.78 -7.70 0.97
N SER A 121 3.26 -8.87 0.57
CA SER A 121 3.34 -9.27 -0.84
C SER A 121 1.95 -9.32 -1.49
N ASN A 122 0.96 -9.89 -0.81
CA ASN A 122 -0.42 -9.92 -1.31
C ASN A 122 -1.02 -8.52 -1.43
N MET A 123 -0.84 -7.66 -0.41
CA MET A 123 -1.35 -6.30 -0.46
C MET A 123 -0.67 -5.46 -1.53
N ASP A 124 0.63 -5.66 -1.75
CA ASP A 124 1.35 -4.96 -2.81
C ASP A 124 0.86 -5.40 -4.19
N ASN A 125 0.62 -6.70 -4.38
CA ASN A 125 0.03 -7.22 -5.61
C ASN A 125 -1.38 -6.65 -5.84
N GLU A 126 -2.25 -6.67 -4.82
CA GLU A 126 -3.61 -6.12 -4.91
C GLU A 126 -3.60 -4.63 -5.28
N ARG A 127 -2.66 -3.87 -4.71
CA ARG A 127 -2.51 -2.44 -5.01
C ARG A 127 -1.92 -2.17 -6.39
N SER A 128 -1.00 -3.02 -6.84
CA SER A 128 -0.14 -2.74 -8.01
C SER A 128 -0.66 -3.35 -9.31
N ILE A 129 -1.34 -4.49 -9.22
CA ILE A 129 -1.86 -5.22 -10.39
C ILE A 129 -3.29 -4.74 -10.69
N PRO A 130 -3.56 -4.32 -11.96
CA PRO A 130 -4.92 -3.97 -12.37
C PRO A 130 -5.89 -5.14 -12.24
N CYS A 131 -7.12 -4.88 -11.85
CA CYS A 131 -8.17 -5.88 -11.79
C CYS A 131 -8.54 -6.38 -13.18
N LEU A 132 -8.71 -7.69 -13.34
CA LEU A 132 -9.06 -8.30 -14.62
C LEU A 132 -10.42 -7.84 -15.15
N MET A 133 -11.36 -7.54 -14.27
CA MET A 133 -12.75 -7.22 -14.64
C MET A 133 -12.91 -5.80 -15.20
N ASP A 134 -12.23 -4.82 -14.60
CA ASP A 134 -12.41 -3.40 -14.93
C ASP A 134 -11.11 -2.68 -15.32
N GLY A 135 -9.97 -3.36 -15.25
CA GLY A 135 -8.67 -2.79 -15.57
C GLY A 135 -8.14 -1.77 -14.56
N PHE A 136 -8.84 -1.50 -13.48
CA PHE A 136 -8.45 -0.50 -12.49
C PHE A 136 -7.57 -1.08 -11.37
N LYS A 137 -6.63 -0.26 -10.94
CA LYS A 137 -6.03 -0.42 -9.61
C LYS A 137 -6.97 0.13 -8.55
N PRO A 138 -6.89 -0.32 -7.28
CA PRO A 138 -7.79 0.16 -6.22
C PRO A 138 -7.83 1.68 -6.05
N GLY A 139 -6.68 2.36 -6.21
CA GLY A 139 -6.63 3.82 -6.18
C GLY A 139 -7.41 4.49 -7.31
N GLN A 140 -7.28 3.98 -8.53
CA GLN A 140 -8.01 4.47 -9.70
C GLN A 140 -9.51 4.26 -9.56
N ARG A 141 -9.93 3.08 -9.04
CA ARG A 141 -11.34 2.78 -8.78
C ARG A 141 -11.96 3.73 -7.75
N LYS A 142 -11.20 4.14 -6.72
CA LYS A 142 -11.64 5.14 -5.74
C LYS A 142 -11.86 6.51 -6.38
N VAL A 143 -10.98 6.93 -7.29
CA VAL A 143 -11.16 8.16 -8.07
C VAL A 143 -12.42 8.05 -8.91
N PHE A 144 -12.55 7.00 -9.71
CA PHE A 144 -13.70 6.76 -10.58
C PHE A 144 -15.02 6.75 -9.78
N PHE A 145 -15.10 6.00 -8.68
CA PHE A 145 -16.27 5.97 -7.80
C PHE A 145 -16.68 7.36 -7.28
N THR A 146 -15.70 8.20 -6.97
CA THR A 146 -16.00 9.57 -6.51
C THR A 146 -16.56 10.41 -7.64
N CYS A 147 -16.07 10.22 -8.86
CA CYS A 147 -16.47 10.98 -10.04
C CYS A 147 -17.87 10.62 -10.56
N LEU A 148 -18.40 9.43 -10.27
CA LEU A 148 -19.75 9.02 -10.71
C LEU A 148 -20.87 10.00 -10.31
N ASN A 149 -20.66 10.77 -9.25
CA ASN A 149 -21.64 11.76 -8.76
C ASN A 149 -21.19 13.21 -9.01
N LEU A 150 -20.22 13.42 -9.90
CA LEU A 150 -19.69 14.76 -10.23
C LEU A 150 -20.00 15.06 -11.68
N PHE A 151 -20.89 16.03 -11.90
CA PHE A 151 -21.30 16.47 -13.24
C PHE A 151 -20.55 17.72 -13.70
N ASP A 152 -20.00 18.48 -12.76
CA ASP A 152 -19.32 19.73 -13.01
C ASP A 152 -17.80 19.58 -13.08
N GLU A 153 -17.15 20.61 -13.59
CA GLU A 153 -15.72 20.74 -13.60
C GLU A 153 -15.19 20.96 -12.16
N VAL A 154 -14.17 20.18 -11.81
CA VAL A 154 -13.60 20.21 -10.46
C VAL A 154 -12.08 20.32 -10.55
N LYS A 155 -11.45 21.12 -9.67
CA LYS A 155 -9.99 21.17 -9.57
C LYS A 155 -9.43 19.83 -9.14
N VAL A 156 -8.30 19.43 -9.71
CA VAL A 156 -7.63 18.17 -9.35
C VAL A 156 -7.34 18.09 -7.85
N LEU A 157 -6.98 19.22 -7.22
CA LEU A 157 -6.74 19.28 -5.79
C LEU A 157 -8.02 19.05 -4.96
N GLU A 158 -9.13 19.61 -5.38
CA GLU A 158 -10.43 19.45 -4.72
C GLU A 158 -10.95 18.01 -4.87
N LEU A 159 -10.83 17.46 -6.07
CA LEU A 159 -11.17 16.05 -6.32
C LEU A 159 -10.34 15.10 -5.44
N ALA A 160 -9.05 15.35 -5.27
CA ALA A 160 -8.20 14.56 -4.38
C ALA A 160 -8.69 14.60 -2.92
N GLY A 161 -9.15 15.77 -2.45
CA GLY A 161 -9.80 15.91 -1.15
C GLY A 161 -11.09 15.12 -1.02
N MET A 162 -11.97 15.21 -2.03
CA MET A 162 -13.24 14.45 -2.07
C MET A 162 -13.01 12.94 -2.06
N VAL A 163 -12.05 12.44 -2.87
CA VAL A 163 -11.69 11.02 -2.90
C VAL A 163 -11.19 10.56 -1.54
N THR A 164 -10.34 11.34 -0.90
CA THR A 164 -9.79 11.02 0.42
C THR A 164 -10.91 10.88 1.46
N THR A 165 -11.84 11.83 1.48
CA THR A 165 -12.96 11.85 2.43
C THR A 165 -13.95 10.72 2.17
N LYS A 166 -14.41 10.56 0.91
CA LYS A 166 -15.44 9.55 0.57
C LYS A 166 -14.94 8.11 0.64
N THR A 167 -13.67 7.88 0.30
CA THR A 167 -13.13 6.51 0.13
C THR A 167 -12.09 6.12 1.18
N ARG A 168 -11.82 6.98 2.17
CA ARG A 168 -10.77 6.78 3.17
C ARG A 168 -9.43 6.40 2.50
N TYR A 169 -8.99 7.21 1.54
CA TYR A 169 -7.73 6.98 0.85
C TYR A 169 -6.53 7.26 1.77
N LEU A 170 -5.68 6.26 1.98
CA LEU A 170 -4.63 6.29 3.01
C LEU A 170 -3.21 6.58 2.49
N HIS A 171 -3.02 6.73 1.16
CA HIS A 171 -1.67 6.77 0.57
C HIS A 171 -1.13 8.17 0.26
N GLY A 172 -1.65 9.21 0.90
CA GLY A 172 -1.18 10.57 0.73
C GLY A 172 -1.67 11.27 -0.55
N GLN A 173 -1.85 12.58 -0.47
CA GLN A 173 -2.37 13.41 -1.58
C GLN A 173 -1.52 13.39 -2.85
N PRO A 174 -0.17 13.47 -2.81
CA PRO A 174 0.63 13.50 -4.03
C PRO A 174 0.44 12.25 -4.90
N SER A 175 0.34 11.08 -4.28
CA SER A 175 0.07 9.82 -5.00
C SER A 175 -1.31 9.82 -5.66
N LEU A 176 -2.31 10.37 -4.99
CA LEU A 176 -3.67 10.47 -5.51
C LEU A 176 -3.77 11.47 -6.65
N ILE A 177 -3.16 12.65 -6.50
CA ILE A 177 -3.05 13.66 -7.56
C ILE A 177 -2.40 13.07 -8.80
N GLY A 178 -1.28 12.35 -8.65
CA GLY A 178 -0.63 11.66 -9.76
C GLY A 178 -1.54 10.63 -10.44
N SER A 179 -2.39 9.94 -9.68
CA SER A 179 -3.38 9.00 -10.24
C SER A 179 -4.48 9.72 -11.02
N ILE A 180 -4.99 10.86 -10.52
CA ILE A 180 -6.00 11.67 -11.22
C ILE A 180 -5.42 12.24 -12.50
N VAL A 181 -4.22 12.82 -12.44
CA VAL A 181 -3.52 13.37 -13.62
C VAL A 181 -3.30 12.27 -14.67
N GLY A 182 -2.85 11.08 -14.22
CA GLY A 182 -2.65 9.93 -15.12
C GLY A 182 -3.94 9.48 -15.82
N LEU A 183 -5.09 9.49 -15.12
CA LEU A 183 -6.39 9.16 -15.71
C LEU A 183 -6.90 10.23 -16.70
N ALA A 184 -6.43 11.46 -16.58
CA ALA A 184 -6.81 12.58 -17.43
C ALA A 184 -5.85 12.81 -18.63
N HIS A 185 -4.71 12.10 -18.69
CA HIS A 185 -3.79 12.23 -19.84
C HIS A 185 -4.50 11.89 -21.16
N ASN A 186 -4.37 12.77 -22.15
CA ASN A 186 -5.02 12.64 -23.45
C ASN A 186 -4.06 12.59 -24.65
N TYR A 187 -2.74 12.59 -24.40
CA TYR A 187 -1.78 12.50 -25.48
C TYR A 187 -1.64 11.05 -26.00
N VAL A 188 -1.22 10.92 -27.24
CA VAL A 188 -1.07 9.61 -27.92
C VAL A 188 -0.13 8.68 -27.14
N GLY A 189 -0.64 7.49 -26.80
CA GLY A 189 0.10 6.49 -26.01
C GLY A 189 -0.12 6.58 -24.50
N SER A 190 -0.97 7.51 -24.02
CA SER A 190 -1.36 7.59 -22.60
C SER A 190 -2.52 6.65 -22.26
N ASN A 191 -3.74 7.10 -22.43
CA ASN A 191 -4.96 6.32 -22.17
C ASN A 191 -5.67 5.98 -23.49
N ASN A 192 -6.25 4.78 -23.59
CA ASN A 192 -7.10 4.43 -24.73
C ASN A 192 -8.42 5.20 -24.70
N ILE A 193 -8.97 5.38 -23.49
CA ILE A 193 -10.20 6.13 -23.24
C ILE A 193 -9.91 7.07 -22.08
N ASN A 194 -10.13 8.37 -22.28
CA ASN A 194 -10.05 9.34 -21.20
C ASN A 194 -11.32 9.32 -20.38
N LEU A 195 -11.24 8.79 -19.17
CA LEU A 195 -12.36 8.83 -18.25
C LEU A 195 -12.54 10.21 -17.61
N LEU A 196 -11.48 10.97 -17.52
CA LEU A 196 -11.48 12.36 -17.07
C LEU A 196 -11.04 13.27 -18.20
N MET A 197 -11.88 14.22 -18.57
CA MET A 197 -11.52 15.27 -19.55
C MET A 197 -10.55 16.23 -18.87
N PRO A 198 -9.34 16.44 -19.43
CA PRO A 198 -8.39 17.40 -18.91
C PRO A 198 -8.77 18.82 -19.34
N ILE A 199 -8.79 19.75 -18.38
CA ILE A 199 -8.98 21.17 -18.63
C ILE A 199 -7.78 21.91 -18.06
N GLY A 200 -6.92 22.39 -18.95
CA GLY A 200 -5.59 22.93 -18.63
C GLY A 200 -4.45 22.00 -19.07
N GLN A 201 -3.27 22.20 -18.50
CA GLN A 201 -2.05 21.47 -18.90
C GLN A 201 -1.86 20.21 -18.06
N PHE A 202 -2.11 19.06 -18.65
CA PHE A 202 -1.95 17.74 -18.02
C PHE A 202 -0.71 16.98 -18.47
N GLY A 203 0.20 17.65 -19.15
CA GLY A 203 1.44 17.09 -19.61
C GLY A 203 1.44 16.67 -21.08
N THR A 204 2.63 16.45 -21.61
CA THR A 204 2.84 16.13 -23.00
C THR A 204 3.49 14.75 -23.18
N ARG A 205 3.34 14.20 -24.39
CA ARG A 205 4.01 12.95 -24.77
C ARG A 205 5.54 13.04 -24.67
N LEU A 206 6.11 14.22 -24.91
CA LEU A 206 7.56 14.44 -24.92
C LEU A 206 8.20 14.09 -23.57
N THR A 207 7.52 14.43 -22.49
CA THR A 207 8.00 14.20 -21.11
C THR A 207 7.32 13.02 -20.42
N GLY A 208 6.40 12.33 -21.10
CA GLY A 208 5.57 11.30 -20.52
C GLY A 208 4.65 11.83 -19.42
N GLY A 209 4.16 13.07 -19.60
CA GLY A 209 3.21 13.71 -18.69
C GLY A 209 3.83 14.37 -17.46
N LYS A 210 5.16 14.42 -17.35
CA LYS A 210 5.84 15.01 -16.16
C LYS A 210 5.79 16.55 -16.13
N ASP A 211 5.46 17.18 -17.24
CA ASP A 211 5.33 18.63 -17.45
C ASP A 211 3.91 19.15 -17.17
N HIS A 212 3.08 18.38 -16.47
CA HIS A 212 1.75 18.84 -16.06
C HIS A 212 1.82 20.03 -15.09
N ALA A 213 0.84 20.91 -15.19
CA ALA A 213 0.73 22.06 -14.29
C ALA A 213 0.31 21.60 -12.86
N SER A 214 0.43 22.50 -11.92
CA SER A 214 0.02 22.24 -10.53
C SER A 214 -1.46 21.89 -10.43
N ALA A 215 -1.82 20.94 -9.60
CA ALA A 215 -3.18 20.49 -9.31
C ALA A 215 -4.15 21.59 -8.83
N ARG A 216 -3.62 22.75 -8.44
CA ARG A 216 -4.43 23.94 -8.09
C ARG A 216 -5.02 24.67 -9.30
N PHE A 217 -4.37 24.52 -10.47
CA PHE A 217 -4.71 25.24 -11.70
C PHE A 217 -5.32 24.36 -12.77
N THR A 218 -5.31 23.05 -12.59
CA THR A 218 -5.88 22.07 -13.51
C THR A 218 -7.25 21.63 -13.03
N LEU A 219 -8.19 21.52 -13.96
CA LEU A 219 -9.53 21.00 -13.70
C LEU A 219 -9.75 19.71 -14.49
N VAL A 220 -10.62 18.88 -13.97
CA VAL A 220 -11.10 17.68 -14.65
C VAL A 220 -12.61 17.65 -14.69
N LYS A 221 -13.16 17.08 -15.75
CA LYS A 221 -14.58 16.78 -15.87
C LYS A 221 -14.75 15.31 -16.15
N PHE A 222 -15.71 14.69 -15.48
CA PHE A 222 -16.02 13.30 -15.71
C PHE A 222 -16.78 13.16 -17.04
N LEU A 223 -16.31 12.25 -17.89
CA LEU A 223 -16.97 11.92 -19.14
C LEU A 223 -17.90 10.73 -18.90
N LEU A 224 -19.18 10.99 -18.84
CA LEU A 224 -20.24 9.99 -18.99
C LEU A 224 -20.83 10.09 -20.37
#